data_c7c7fabd14352d21b586eb330ba1f88f
#
_entry.id   c7c7fabd14352d21b586eb330ba1f88f
#
_cell.length_a   1.000
_cell.length_b   1.000
_cell.length_c   1.000
_cell.angle_alpha   90.00
_cell.angle_beta   90.00
_cell.angle_gamma   90.00
#
_symmetry.space_group_name_H-M   'P 1'
#
loop_
_entity.id
_entity.type
_entity.pdbx_description
1 polymer ?
#
loop_
_entity_poly.entity_id
_entity_poly.type
_entity_poly.pdbx_seq_one_letter_code
_entity_poly.pdbx_strand_id
1 'polypeptide(L)'
;MRLKHFTVEKDGFCGLFSPSERNRNAAIIVLEDGHPDSYIVKTAMKWLNRSGVSAMGIGPEKYMKGVHNWPLENVENAVKLLRSQGYDKVGVIGSSFGSNMALSAAVRIPEITLTIALTPNDWVYWGIFNDKLDGTSERPADGESAFSWRGEPLPYMPAPYKHPDYWNMFKEEGKQRGDMLASLNLHDLAEKGHPLTEDIRIPVEKINGYLILAGAKDDVMWNTCRGISRMQKKIEESECNCNLKVLVYEHCTHLIFPESMVKLLLPGFLIDLILPHLYSETKGFAKECRKSRIDLDEHIQSTINEWVKS
;
A
#
# COMPACT_ATOMS: atom_id res chain seq x y z
N MET A 1 -5.48 -15.56 -18.20
CA MET A 1 -6.10 -14.28 -17.75
C MET A 1 -6.04 -13.30 -18.91
N ARG A 2 -7.20 -12.85 -19.44
CA ARG A 2 -7.25 -11.82 -20.50
C ARG A 2 -7.18 -10.46 -19.82
N LEU A 3 -6.07 -9.74 -19.94
CA LEU A 3 -5.89 -8.42 -19.36
C LEU A 3 -6.37 -7.33 -20.34
N LYS A 4 -7.15 -6.38 -19.82
CA LYS A 4 -7.49 -5.15 -20.51
C LYS A 4 -6.54 -4.05 -20.00
N HIS A 5 -5.93 -3.29 -20.91
CA HIS A 5 -5.00 -2.22 -20.61
C HIS A 5 -5.69 -0.86 -20.69
N PHE A 6 -5.29 0.06 -19.81
CA PHE A 6 -5.74 1.43 -19.74
C PHE A 6 -4.55 2.39 -19.78
N THR A 7 -4.75 3.54 -20.35
CA THR A 7 -3.73 4.58 -20.47
C THR A 7 -4.26 5.92 -19.96
N VAL A 8 -3.38 6.76 -19.44
CA VAL A 8 -3.77 8.09 -18.94
C VAL A 8 -4.43 8.93 -20.01
N GLU A 9 -3.92 8.89 -21.23
CA GLU A 9 -4.45 9.66 -22.37
C GLU A 9 -5.91 9.34 -22.71
N LYS A 10 -6.30 8.06 -22.65
CA LYS A 10 -7.65 7.60 -23.06
C LYS A 10 -8.60 7.46 -21.88
N ASP A 11 -8.08 6.98 -20.77
CA ASP A 11 -8.91 6.48 -19.66
C ASP A 11 -8.73 7.33 -18.40
N GLY A 12 -7.77 8.27 -18.39
CA GLY A 12 -7.44 9.12 -17.26
C GLY A 12 -6.65 8.41 -16.14
N PHE A 13 -6.12 7.20 -16.42
CA PHE A 13 -5.24 6.46 -15.51
C PHE A 13 -4.45 5.38 -16.26
N CYS A 14 -3.29 4.99 -15.71
CA CYS A 14 -2.51 3.86 -16.19
C CYS A 14 -2.89 2.61 -15.41
N GLY A 15 -3.34 1.54 -16.09
CA GLY A 15 -3.79 0.36 -15.37
C GLY A 15 -4.01 -0.90 -16.21
N LEU A 16 -4.28 -1.99 -15.49
CA LEU A 16 -4.65 -3.30 -15.99
C LEU A 16 -5.95 -3.76 -15.33
N PHE A 17 -6.80 -4.47 -16.05
CA PHE A 17 -8.01 -5.05 -15.48
C PHE A 17 -8.17 -6.53 -15.85
N SER A 18 -8.62 -7.32 -14.88
CA SER A 18 -8.95 -8.74 -15.01
C SER A 18 -10.29 -9.03 -14.36
N PRO A 19 -11.33 -9.35 -15.13
CA PRO A 19 -12.64 -9.68 -14.57
C PRO A 19 -12.64 -11.04 -13.86
N SER A 20 -13.50 -11.15 -12.84
CA SER A 20 -13.87 -12.42 -12.21
C SER A 20 -15.26 -12.85 -12.69
N GLU A 21 -15.48 -14.17 -12.84
CA GLU A 21 -16.78 -14.71 -13.20
C GLU A 21 -17.71 -14.94 -12.00
N ARG A 22 -17.14 -14.93 -10.77
CA ARG A 22 -17.93 -15.25 -9.55
C ARG A 22 -18.76 -14.07 -9.06
N ASN A 23 -18.11 -12.98 -8.64
CA ASN A 23 -18.79 -11.78 -8.13
C ASN A 23 -18.62 -10.66 -9.16
N ARG A 24 -19.54 -10.59 -10.12
CA ARG A 24 -19.46 -9.68 -11.26
C ARG A 24 -19.73 -8.22 -10.91
N ASN A 25 -20.20 -7.95 -9.69
CA ASN A 25 -20.50 -6.61 -9.19
C ASN A 25 -19.43 -6.06 -8.24
N ALA A 26 -18.35 -6.82 -7.96
CA ALA A 26 -17.30 -6.42 -7.03
C ALA A 26 -15.93 -6.41 -7.71
N ALA A 27 -15.18 -5.32 -7.51
CA ALA A 27 -13.83 -5.17 -8.01
C ALA A 27 -12.91 -4.53 -6.94
N ILE A 28 -11.65 -4.98 -6.87
CA ILE A 28 -10.64 -4.41 -5.98
C ILE A 28 -9.49 -3.85 -6.82
N ILE A 29 -9.12 -2.61 -6.56
CA ILE A 29 -8.00 -1.91 -7.18
C ILE A 29 -6.74 -2.17 -6.35
N VAL A 30 -5.71 -2.71 -6.98
CA VAL A 30 -4.35 -2.88 -6.42
C VAL A 30 -3.56 -1.63 -6.71
N LEU A 31 -3.06 -0.98 -5.66
CA LEU A 31 -2.28 0.25 -5.71
C LEU A 31 -0.84 -0.03 -5.28
N GLU A 32 0.10 0.36 -6.13
CA GLU A 32 1.54 0.20 -5.94
C GLU A 32 2.28 1.41 -6.50
N ASP A 33 3.48 1.68 -5.97
CA ASP A 33 4.36 2.77 -6.41
C ASP A 33 5.05 2.49 -7.74
N GLY A 34 4.94 1.27 -8.23
CA GLY A 34 5.47 0.82 -9.51
C GLY A 34 4.43 0.79 -10.63
N HIS A 35 4.93 0.57 -11.86
CA HIS A 35 4.05 0.43 -13.03
C HIS A 35 3.09 -0.77 -12.85
N PRO A 36 1.80 -0.63 -13.22
CA PRO A 36 0.80 -1.67 -13.00
C PRO A 36 1.07 -3.00 -13.74
N ASP A 37 1.97 -2.99 -14.73
CA ASP A 37 2.42 -4.20 -15.44
C ASP A 37 3.49 -5.01 -14.68
N SER A 38 3.81 -4.61 -13.44
CA SER A 38 4.78 -5.31 -12.59
C SER A 38 4.31 -6.73 -12.23
N TYR A 39 5.29 -7.60 -11.93
CA TYR A 39 4.99 -8.98 -11.56
C TYR A 39 4.17 -9.08 -10.26
N ILE A 40 4.46 -8.22 -9.29
CA ILE A 40 3.75 -8.21 -8.02
C ILE A 40 2.29 -7.78 -8.17
N VAL A 41 2.00 -6.73 -8.93
CA VAL A 41 0.63 -6.27 -9.21
C VAL A 41 -0.17 -7.37 -9.94
N LYS A 42 0.40 -7.97 -10.97
CA LYS A 42 -0.26 -9.10 -11.67
C LYS A 42 -0.52 -10.29 -10.77
N THR A 43 0.37 -10.57 -9.83
CA THR A 43 0.18 -11.64 -8.86
C THR A 43 -0.93 -11.32 -7.87
N ALA A 44 -0.97 -10.08 -7.34
CA ALA A 44 -2.06 -9.62 -6.50
C ALA A 44 -3.41 -9.67 -7.22
N MET A 45 -3.47 -9.22 -8.48
CA MET A 45 -4.67 -9.33 -9.32
C MET A 45 -5.12 -10.79 -9.50
N LYS A 46 -4.18 -11.71 -9.76
CA LYS A 46 -4.47 -13.14 -9.89
C LYS A 46 -4.98 -13.73 -8.57
N TRP A 47 -4.41 -13.31 -7.45
CA TRP A 47 -4.86 -13.71 -6.13
C TRP A 47 -6.29 -13.22 -5.85
N LEU A 48 -6.61 -11.95 -6.12
CA LEU A 48 -7.97 -11.40 -5.99
C LEU A 48 -8.97 -12.11 -6.89
N ASN A 49 -8.61 -12.44 -8.14
CA ASN A 49 -9.50 -13.24 -9.01
C ASN A 49 -9.76 -14.63 -8.41
N ARG A 50 -8.79 -15.27 -7.75
CA ARG A 50 -8.98 -16.53 -7.04
C ARG A 50 -9.89 -16.39 -5.82
N SER A 51 -9.83 -15.23 -5.16
CA SER A 51 -10.76 -14.86 -4.08
C SER A 51 -12.17 -14.55 -4.59
N GLY A 52 -12.37 -14.53 -5.91
CA GLY A 52 -13.68 -14.42 -6.55
C GLY A 52 -14.10 -12.99 -6.89
N VAL A 53 -13.23 -11.99 -6.78
CA VAL A 53 -13.51 -10.60 -7.16
C VAL A 53 -12.72 -10.18 -8.39
N SER A 54 -13.25 -9.24 -9.17
CA SER A 54 -12.51 -8.64 -10.27
C SER A 54 -11.35 -7.81 -9.73
N ALA A 55 -10.26 -7.71 -10.48
CA ALA A 55 -9.07 -7.02 -10.04
C ALA A 55 -8.59 -6.00 -11.06
N MET A 56 -8.19 -4.83 -10.58
CA MET A 56 -7.57 -3.77 -11.37
C MET A 56 -6.25 -3.36 -10.73
N GLY A 57 -5.16 -3.33 -11.49
CA GLY A 57 -3.89 -2.76 -11.03
C GLY A 57 -3.76 -1.34 -11.55
N ILE A 58 -3.40 -0.38 -10.69
CA ILE A 58 -3.18 1.01 -11.03
C ILE A 58 -1.86 1.48 -10.43
N GLY A 59 -1.13 2.30 -11.16
CA GLY A 59 0.11 2.90 -10.68
C GLY A 59 0.62 3.96 -11.64
N PRO A 60 1.81 4.53 -11.37
CA PRO A 60 2.42 5.53 -12.22
C PRO A 60 2.78 4.96 -13.59
N GLU A 61 2.82 5.83 -14.58
CA GLU A 61 3.35 5.48 -15.91
C GLU A 61 4.86 5.33 -15.86
N LYS A 62 5.41 4.49 -16.76
CA LYS A 62 6.86 4.20 -16.79
C LYS A 62 7.74 5.43 -16.92
N TYR A 63 7.27 6.48 -17.61
CA TYR A 63 8.04 7.69 -17.80
C TYR A 63 8.12 8.58 -16.55
N MET A 64 7.19 8.45 -15.60
CA MET A 64 7.21 9.25 -14.37
C MET A 64 8.38 8.92 -13.45
N LYS A 65 8.93 7.70 -13.57
CA LYS A 65 10.10 7.24 -12.79
C LYS A 65 9.95 7.46 -11.28
N GLY A 66 8.76 7.21 -10.75
CA GLY A 66 8.47 7.34 -9.33
C GLY A 66 7.05 7.85 -9.06
N VAL A 67 6.79 8.21 -7.83
CA VAL A 67 5.51 8.76 -7.36
C VAL A 67 5.79 10.11 -6.72
N HIS A 68 5.51 11.18 -7.44
CA HIS A 68 5.63 12.55 -6.96
C HIS A 68 4.51 13.40 -7.57
N ASN A 69 3.78 14.10 -6.73
CA ASN A 69 2.55 14.82 -7.08
C ASN A 69 1.60 13.97 -7.95
N TRP A 70 1.58 12.65 -7.69
CA TRP A 70 0.79 11.71 -8.48
C TRP A 70 -0.70 11.96 -8.24
N PRO A 71 -1.51 12.21 -9.30
CA PRO A 71 -2.91 12.57 -9.15
C PRO A 71 -3.75 11.41 -8.62
N LEU A 72 -4.36 11.54 -7.44
CA LEU A 72 -5.32 10.57 -6.90
C LEU A 72 -6.59 10.45 -7.76
N GLU A 73 -6.81 11.40 -8.67
CA GLU A 73 -7.83 11.33 -9.72
C GLU A 73 -7.67 10.10 -10.63
N ASN A 74 -6.45 9.55 -10.75
CA ASN A 74 -6.25 8.28 -11.45
C ASN A 74 -7.07 7.16 -10.81
N VAL A 75 -7.14 7.12 -9.48
CA VAL A 75 -7.98 6.14 -8.75
C VAL A 75 -9.46 6.49 -8.92
N GLU A 76 -9.83 7.76 -8.81
CA GLU A 76 -11.21 8.21 -9.01
C GLU A 76 -11.75 7.85 -10.41
N ASN A 77 -10.95 8.05 -11.45
CA ASN A 77 -11.31 7.70 -12.82
C ASN A 77 -11.50 6.18 -13.00
N ALA A 78 -10.65 5.40 -12.37
CA ALA A 78 -10.79 3.94 -12.37
C ALA A 78 -12.05 3.48 -11.62
N VAL A 79 -12.36 4.09 -10.47
CA VAL A 79 -13.61 3.84 -9.73
C VAL A 79 -14.82 4.19 -10.60
N LYS A 80 -14.85 5.37 -11.23
CA LYS A 80 -15.90 5.79 -12.15
C LYS A 80 -16.08 4.80 -13.32
N LEU A 81 -14.97 4.34 -13.89
CA LEU A 81 -15.00 3.34 -14.96
C LEU A 81 -15.61 2.03 -14.48
N LEU A 82 -15.17 1.51 -13.33
CA LEU A 82 -15.73 0.28 -12.76
C LEU A 82 -17.23 0.42 -12.48
N ARG A 83 -17.64 1.54 -11.85
CA ARG A 83 -19.07 1.82 -11.61
C ARG A 83 -19.89 1.86 -12.90
N SER A 84 -19.38 2.48 -13.96
CA SER A 84 -20.05 2.52 -15.27
C SER A 84 -20.18 1.13 -15.95
N GLN A 85 -19.34 0.18 -15.55
CA GLN A 85 -19.38 -1.20 -16.02
C GLN A 85 -20.22 -2.14 -15.11
N GLY A 86 -20.94 -1.60 -14.13
CA GLY A 86 -21.83 -2.36 -13.24
C GLY A 86 -21.14 -2.94 -11.98
N TYR A 87 -19.95 -2.47 -11.63
CA TYR A 87 -19.32 -2.83 -10.36
C TYR A 87 -19.86 -1.92 -9.24
N ASP A 88 -20.85 -2.41 -8.51
CA ASP A 88 -21.47 -1.66 -7.40
C ASP A 88 -20.58 -1.59 -6.16
N LYS A 89 -19.66 -2.52 -6.03
CA LYS A 89 -18.71 -2.62 -4.94
C LYS A 89 -17.29 -2.42 -5.46
N VAL A 90 -16.66 -1.33 -5.02
CA VAL A 90 -15.27 -1.03 -5.37
C VAL A 90 -14.43 -0.93 -4.10
N GLY A 91 -13.36 -1.72 -4.04
CA GLY A 91 -12.37 -1.69 -2.97
C GLY A 91 -11.00 -1.30 -3.47
N VAL A 92 -10.11 -0.98 -2.54
CA VAL A 92 -8.68 -0.74 -2.79
C VAL A 92 -7.82 -1.59 -1.86
N ILE A 93 -6.67 -2.03 -2.35
CA ILE A 93 -5.64 -2.68 -1.55
C ILE A 93 -4.27 -2.12 -1.92
N GLY A 94 -3.45 -1.85 -0.92
CA GLY A 94 -2.06 -1.45 -1.12
C GLY A 94 -1.17 -1.96 0.01
N SER A 95 0.11 -2.15 -0.29
CA SER A 95 1.13 -2.51 0.67
C SER A 95 2.22 -1.45 0.69
N SER A 96 2.84 -1.22 1.85
CA SER A 96 3.94 -0.25 1.95
C SER A 96 3.50 1.13 1.44
N PHE A 97 4.23 1.73 0.51
CA PHE A 97 3.84 2.99 -0.15
C PHE A 97 2.46 2.90 -0.81
N GLY A 98 2.11 1.76 -1.42
CA GLY A 98 0.78 1.52 -1.98
C GLY A 98 -0.35 1.58 -0.94
N SER A 99 -0.07 1.28 0.33
CA SER A 99 -1.05 1.45 1.41
C SER A 99 -1.36 2.92 1.69
N ASN A 100 -0.35 3.80 1.55
CA ASN A 100 -0.51 5.25 1.66
C ASN A 100 -1.36 5.80 0.50
N MET A 101 -1.15 5.27 -0.73
CA MET A 101 -2.01 5.56 -1.89
C MET A 101 -3.46 5.13 -1.62
N ALA A 102 -3.66 3.90 -1.12
CA ALA A 102 -4.98 3.33 -0.85
C ALA A 102 -5.74 4.14 0.20
N LEU A 103 -5.11 4.47 1.33
CA LEU A 103 -5.71 5.30 2.37
C LEU A 103 -6.00 6.72 1.85
N SER A 104 -5.03 7.35 1.16
CA SER A 104 -5.20 8.70 0.61
C SER A 104 -6.31 8.80 -0.44
N ALA A 105 -6.53 7.74 -1.23
CA ALA A 105 -7.64 7.66 -2.17
C ALA A 105 -8.97 7.43 -1.45
N ALA A 106 -9.03 6.47 -0.51
CA ALA A 106 -10.27 6.08 0.17
C ALA A 106 -10.90 7.23 0.98
N VAL A 107 -10.09 8.11 1.58
CA VAL A 107 -10.60 9.29 2.32
C VAL A 107 -11.19 10.37 1.43
N ARG A 108 -11.01 10.30 0.10
CA ARG A 108 -11.45 11.29 -0.91
C ARG A 108 -12.49 10.78 -1.88
N ILE A 109 -12.59 9.46 -2.02
CA ILE A 109 -13.46 8.79 -3.00
C ILE A 109 -14.45 7.93 -2.24
N PRO A 110 -15.64 8.47 -1.92
CA PRO A 110 -16.61 7.79 -1.04
C PRO A 110 -17.22 6.51 -1.64
N GLU A 111 -17.06 6.29 -2.94
CA GLU A 111 -17.48 5.07 -3.63
C GLU A 111 -16.56 3.87 -3.30
N ILE A 112 -15.41 4.10 -2.70
CA ILE A 112 -14.55 3.03 -2.17
C ILE A 112 -15.14 2.57 -0.85
N THR A 113 -15.58 1.32 -0.80
CA THR A 113 -16.28 0.72 0.35
C THR A 113 -15.52 -0.43 1.01
N LEU A 114 -14.33 -0.73 0.52
CA LEU A 114 -13.36 -1.64 1.16
C LEU A 114 -11.96 -1.06 0.99
N THR A 115 -11.23 -0.89 2.08
CA THR A 115 -9.83 -0.45 2.08
C THR A 115 -8.98 -1.45 2.84
N ILE A 116 -7.93 -1.98 2.19
CA ILE A 116 -6.98 -2.90 2.79
C ILE A 116 -5.59 -2.25 2.72
N ALA A 117 -5.07 -1.84 3.86
CA ALA A 117 -3.76 -1.21 3.97
C ALA A 117 -2.79 -2.11 4.73
N LEU A 118 -1.78 -2.61 4.01
CA LEU A 118 -0.74 -3.49 4.56
C LEU A 118 0.51 -2.67 4.83
N THR A 119 1.02 -2.75 6.05
CA THR A 119 2.14 -1.95 6.57
C THR A 119 1.97 -0.45 6.33
N PRO A 120 0.81 0.15 6.73
CA PRO A 120 0.57 1.56 6.51
C PRO A 120 1.35 2.45 7.50
N ASN A 121 1.52 3.72 7.12
CA ASN A 121 1.70 4.80 8.08
C ASN A 121 0.53 5.79 8.00
N ASP A 122 0.44 6.75 8.94
CA ASP A 122 -0.73 7.60 9.14
C ASP A 122 -0.57 9.02 8.58
N TRP A 123 0.44 9.28 7.77
CA TRP A 123 0.68 10.58 7.14
C TRP A 123 1.02 10.44 5.66
N VAL A 124 0.79 11.51 4.88
CA VAL A 124 1.09 11.54 3.45
C VAL A 124 2.60 11.63 3.25
N TYR A 125 3.13 10.76 2.38
CA TYR A 125 4.55 10.68 2.06
C TYR A 125 5.05 11.88 1.27
N TRP A 126 6.37 12.15 1.41
CA TRP A 126 7.11 12.91 0.40
C TRP A 126 7.12 12.18 -0.94
N GLY A 127 7.27 12.94 -2.01
CA GLY A 127 7.45 12.37 -3.34
C GLY A 127 8.75 11.59 -3.46
N ILE A 128 8.75 10.54 -4.25
CA ILE A 128 9.93 9.72 -4.54
C ILE A 128 10.17 9.60 -6.05
N PHE A 129 11.44 9.67 -6.46
CA PHE A 129 11.91 9.24 -7.76
C PHE A 129 12.50 7.83 -7.66
N ASN A 130 12.32 7.06 -8.73
CA ASN A 130 12.94 5.76 -8.96
C ASN A 130 13.64 5.80 -10.32
N ASP A 131 14.60 6.70 -10.47
CA ASP A 131 15.26 7.02 -11.74
C ASP A 131 16.71 6.53 -11.82
N LYS A 132 17.26 6.01 -10.74
CA LYS A 132 18.65 5.52 -10.66
C LYS A 132 19.70 6.58 -11.01
N LEU A 133 19.39 7.87 -10.79
CA LEU A 133 20.27 8.97 -11.17
C LEU A 133 21.66 8.88 -10.51
N ASP A 134 21.73 8.37 -9.27
CA ASP A 134 22.96 8.17 -8.50
C ASP A 134 23.38 6.71 -8.38
N GLY A 135 22.91 5.86 -9.28
CA GLY A 135 23.12 4.41 -9.23
C GLY A 135 22.21 3.69 -8.24
N THR A 136 21.24 4.38 -7.64
CA THR A 136 20.28 3.84 -6.70
C THR A 136 18.88 3.80 -7.31
N SER A 137 17.97 3.08 -6.68
CA SER A 137 16.62 2.94 -7.20
C SER A 137 15.64 3.99 -6.67
N GLU A 138 15.96 4.64 -5.57
CA GLU A 138 15.03 5.55 -4.90
C GLU A 138 15.72 6.78 -4.31
N ARG A 139 15.11 7.94 -4.48
CA ARG A 139 15.51 9.19 -3.84
C ARG A 139 14.29 10.09 -3.64
N PRO A 140 14.28 11.00 -2.64
CA PRO A 140 13.18 11.93 -2.47
C PRO A 140 13.07 12.90 -3.64
N ALA A 141 11.85 13.25 -4.01
CA ALA A 141 11.54 14.42 -4.84
C ALA A 141 11.51 15.64 -3.91
N ASP A 142 12.63 16.36 -3.81
CA ASP A 142 12.79 17.44 -2.84
C ASP A 142 11.74 18.54 -3.03
N GLY A 143 10.95 18.80 -1.99
CA GLY A 143 9.90 19.80 -2.00
C GLY A 143 8.59 19.36 -2.64
N GLU A 144 8.43 18.08 -2.99
CA GLU A 144 7.22 17.55 -3.61
C GLU A 144 6.51 16.54 -2.71
N SER A 145 5.17 16.58 -2.72
CA SER A 145 4.32 15.55 -2.14
C SER A 145 4.36 14.28 -2.99
N ALA A 146 4.07 13.13 -2.39
CA ALA A 146 3.79 11.92 -3.16
C ALA A 146 2.54 12.09 -4.02
N PHE A 147 1.52 12.74 -3.51
CA PHE A 147 0.20 12.81 -4.16
C PHE A 147 -0.30 14.24 -4.33
N SER A 148 -1.17 14.40 -5.35
CA SER A 148 -1.98 15.58 -5.55
C SER A 148 -3.47 15.23 -5.59
N TRP A 149 -4.33 16.23 -5.34
CA TRP A 149 -5.77 16.13 -5.46
C TRP A 149 -6.35 17.43 -6.00
N ARG A 150 -7.12 17.35 -7.09
CA ARG A 150 -7.70 18.51 -7.81
C ARG A 150 -6.65 19.51 -8.28
N GLY A 151 -5.47 18.99 -8.67
CA GLY A 151 -4.36 19.79 -9.17
C GLY A 151 -3.45 20.38 -8.08
N GLU A 152 -3.81 20.21 -6.79
CA GLU A 152 -3.03 20.73 -5.67
C GLU A 152 -2.25 19.59 -4.97
N PRO A 153 -0.94 19.77 -4.68
CA PRO A 153 -0.18 18.83 -3.87
C PRO A 153 -0.81 18.65 -2.49
N LEU A 154 -0.89 17.41 -2.01
CA LEU A 154 -1.33 17.19 -0.64
C LEU A 154 -0.26 17.65 0.35
N PRO A 155 -0.64 18.23 1.51
CA PRO A 155 0.28 18.39 2.63
C PRO A 155 0.91 17.04 2.99
N TYR A 156 2.22 17.02 3.25
CA TYR A 156 2.98 15.80 3.40
C TYR A 156 4.09 15.93 4.45
N MET A 157 4.57 14.80 4.95
CA MET A 157 5.74 14.73 5.82
C MET A 157 7.00 14.93 4.97
N PRO A 158 7.82 15.98 5.21
CA PRO A 158 9.05 16.15 4.46
C PRO A 158 10.08 15.06 4.74
N ALA A 159 10.86 14.67 3.73
CA ALA A 159 11.98 13.77 3.92
C ALA A 159 13.05 14.43 4.85
N PRO A 160 13.67 13.68 5.77
CA PRO A 160 14.63 14.23 6.72
C PRO A 160 15.97 14.63 6.06
N TYR A 161 16.26 14.07 4.90
CA TYR A 161 17.44 14.35 4.10
C TYR A 161 17.05 14.58 2.65
N LYS A 162 17.83 15.44 1.97
CA LYS A 162 17.76 15.62 0.53
C LYS A 162 18.66 14.61 -0.20
N HIS A 163 18.47 14.48 -1.50
CA HIS A 163 19.42 13.80 -2.36
C HIS A 163 20.76 14.55 -2.42
N PRO A 164 21.96 13.90 -2.37
CA PRO A 164 22.16 12.44 -2.29
C PRO A 164 22.19 11.85 -0.89
N ASP A 165 22.15 12.67 0.17
CA ASP A 165 22.35 12.22 1.55
C ASP A 165 21.26 11.24 2.03
N TYR A 166 20.04 11.42 1.55
CA TYR A 166 18.93 10.50 1.85
C TYR A 166 19.31 9.03 1.61
N TRP A 167 19.82 8.72 0.42
CA TRP A 167 20.15 7.35 0.07
C TRP A 167 21.36 6.80 0.81
N ASN A 168 22.32 7.67 1.12
CA ASN A 168 23.48 7.28 1.91
C ASN A 168 23.06 6.88 3.33
N MET A 169 22.16 7.65 3.95
CA MET A 169 21.60 7.33 5.27
C MET A 169 20.75 6.05 5.23
N PHE A 170 19.97 5.83 4.19
CA PHE A 170 19.20 4.60 3.99
C PHE A 170 20.12 3.37 3.92
N LYS A 171 21.18 3.42 3.11
CA LYS A 171 22.16 2.33 3.01
C LYS A 171 22.90 2.08 4.31
N GLU A 172 23.28 3.14 5.02
CA GLU A 172 24.00 3.01 6.29
C GLU A 172 23.11 2.35 7.35
N GLU A 173 21.84 2.69 7.43
CA GLU A 173 20.89 2.03 8.34
C GLU A 173 20.75 0.54 8.04
N GLY A 174 20.54 0.17 6.77
CA GLY A 174 20.46 -1.24 6.36
C GLY A 174 21.74 -2.01 6.71
N LYS A 175 22.91 -1.41 6.48
CA LYS A 175 24.19 -2.02 6.84
C LYS A 175 24.37 -2.21 8.36
N GLN A 176 23.99 -1.23 9.16
CA GLN A 176 24.07 -1.32 10.62
C GLN A 176 23.16 -2.38 11.20
N ARG A 177 21.97 -2.56 10.64
CA ARG A 177 21.01 -3.58 11.05
C ARG A 177 21.33 -4.95 10.47
N GLY A 178 22.12 -5.03 9.41
CA GLY A 178 22.32 -6.26 8.65
C GLY A 178 21.13 -6.62 7.75
N ASP A 179 20.35 -5.61 7.36
CA ASP A 179 19.16 -5.74 6.53
C ASP A 179 19.41 -5.22 5.11
N MET A 180 18.75 -5.81 4.12
CA MET A 180 18.84 -5.34 2.74
C MET A 180 18.10 -4.01 2.56
N LEU A 181 16.99 -3.84 3.26
CA LEU A 181 16.15 -2.63 3.25
C LEU A 181 15.77 -2.27 4.68
N ALA A 182 16.17 -1.09 5.15
CA ALA A 182 15.75 -0.53 6.42
C ALA A 182 15.73 0.99 6.34
N SER A 183 14.73 1.62 6.92
CA SER A 183 14.57 3.09 6.93
C SER A 183 13.81 3.60 8.16
N LEU A 184 13.76 2.80 9.24
CA LEU A 184 13.03 3.15 10.46
C LEU A 184 13.56 4.46 11.07
N ASN A 185 14.90 4.62 11.12
CA ASN A 185 15.53 5.84 11.65
C ASN A 185 15.23 7.06 10.77
N LEU A 186 15.17 6.90 9.43
CA LEU A 186 14.79 7.99 8.52
C LEU A 186 13.39 8.49 8.81
N HIS A 187 12.43 7.57 9.00
CA HIS A 187 11.05 7.92 9.31
C HIS A 187 10.89 8.53 10.71
N ASP A 188 11.61 8.03 11.70
CA ASP A 188 11.64 8.61 13.05
C ASP A 188 12.25 10.01 13.05
N LEU A 189 13.30 10.25 12.25
CA LEU A 189 13.89 11.58 12.07
C LEU A 189 12.95 12.55 11.35
N ALA A 190 12.18 12.10 10.36
CA ALA A 190 11.17 12.92 9.71
C ALA A 190 10.15 13.42 10.73
N GLU A 191 9.55 12.51 11.51
CA GLU A 191 8.56 12.87 12.53
C GLU A 191 9.15 13.72 13.66
N LYS A 192 10.44 13.54 14.01
CA LYS A 192 11.12 14.37 15.01
C LYS A 192 11.36 15.78 14.52
N GLY A 193 11.73 15.93 13.25
CA GLY A 193 12.00 17.22 12.61
C GLY A 193 10.74 18.00 12.24
N HIS A 194 9.65 17.28 11.94
CA HIS A 194 8.37 17.86 11.51
C HIS A 194 7.24 17.21 12.31
N PRO A 195 6.78 17.82 13.40
CA PRO A 195 5.66 17.31 14.18
C PRO A 195 4.44 17.02 13.30
N LEU A 196 3.80 15.88 13.53
CA LEU A 196 2.63 15.46 12.76
C LEU A 196 1.44 16.38 13.05
N THR A 197 1.06 17.18 12.06
CA THR A 197 -0.10 18.07 12.08
C THR A 197 -1.32 17.42 11.42
N GLU A 198 -2.51 17.94 11.68
CA GLU A 198 -3.76 17.36 11.14
C GLU A 198 -3.85 17.46 9.60
N ASP A 199 -3.20 18.43 8.97
CA ASP A 199 -3.17 18.59 7.52
C ASP A 199 -2.25 17.57 6.82
N ILE A 200 -1.15 17.15 7.47
CA ILE A 200 -0.23 16.13 6.97
C ILE A 200 -0.80 14.71 7.20
N ARG A 201 -1.62 14.54 8.24
CA ARG A 201 -2.25 13.27 8.58
C ARG A 201 -3.24 12.83 7.51
N ILE A 202 -3.29 11.53 7.24
CA ILE A 202 -4.36 10.93 6.44
C ILE A 202 -5.62 10.87 7.31
N PRO A 203 -6.72 11.56 6.95
CA PRO A 203 -7.93 11.63 7.76
C PRO A 203 -8.78 10.35 7.64
N VAL A 204 -8.26 9.24 8.18
CA VAL A 204 -8.84 7.89 8.03
C VAL A 204 -10.25 7.76 8.59
N GLU A 205 -10.66 8.67 9.48
CA GLU A 205 -12.03 8.76 9.99
C GLU A 205 -13.06 9.11 8.90
N LYS A 206 -12.62 9.51 7.70
CA LYS A 206 -13.49 9.76 6.54
C LYS A 206 -13.68 8.52 5.64
N ILE A 207 -13.02 7.40 5.95
CA ILE A 207 -13.14 6.16 5.18
C ILE A 207 -14.51 5.53 5.42
N ASN A 208 -15.14 5.05 4.35
CA ASN A 208 -16.43 4.38 4.40
C ASN A 208 -16.28 2.85 4.28
N GLY A 209 -17.27 2.12 4.82
CA GLY A 209 -17.38 0.67 4.67
C GLY A 209 -16.33 -0.11 5.49
N TYR A 210 -15.59 -1.00 4.87
CA TYR A 210 -14.64 -1.87 5.56
C TYR A 210 -13.22 -1.33 5.48
N LEU A 211 -12.50 -1.33 6.61
CA LEU A 211 -11.10 -0.92 6.68
C LEU A 211 -10.28 -1.98 7.40
N ILE A 212 -9.27 -2.53 6.72
CA ILE A 212 -8.25 -3.40 7.33
C ILE A 212 -6.94 -2.62 7.41
N LEU A 213 -6.38 -2.50 8.62
CA LEU A 213 -5.04 -2.02 8.88
C LEU A 213 -4.20 -3.18 9.41
N ALA A 214 -3.19 -3.60 8.67
CA ALA A 214 -2.34 -4.72 9.06
C ALA A 214 -0.86 -4.35 9.09
N GLY A 215 -0.12 -4.80 10.12
CA GLY A 215 1.30 -4.53 10.26
C GLY A 215 2.00 -5.47 11.23
N ALA A 216 3.31 -5.32 11.37
CA ALA A 216 4.13 -6.13 12.26
C ALA A 216 5.00 -5.26 13.17
N LYS A 217 5.31 -5.74 14.37
CA LYS A 217 6.16 -5.05 15.34
C LYS A 217 7.64 -5.03 14.94
N ASP A 218 8.04 -6.00 14.14
CA ASP A 218 9.38 -6.14 13.59
C ASP A 218 9.55 -5.47 12.20
N ASP A 219 8.68 -4.50 11.88
CA ASP A 219 8.83 -3.68 10.68
C ASP A 219 10.02 -2.71 10.84
N VAL A 220 10.99 -2.81 9.94
CA VAL A 220 12.23 -2.02 9.94
C VAL A 220 12.24 -0.90 8.89
N MET A 221 11.18 -0.80 8.08
CA MET A 221 11.03 0.30 7.13
C MET A 221 10.47 1.54 7.79
N TRP A 222 9.43 1.39 8.62
CA TRP A 222 8.87 2.42 9.49
C TRP A 222 8.06 1.80 10.62
N ASN A 223 7.71 2.60 11.61
CA ASN A 223 6.93 2.11 12.75
C ASN A 223 5.44 1.97 12.40
N THR A 224 5.11 0.92 11.65
CA THR A 224 3.74 0.61 11.23
C THR A 224 2.78 0.54 12.42
N CYS A 225 3.19 -0.07 13.53
CA CYS A 225 2.34 -0.21 14.71
C CYS A 225 1.97 1.14 15.32
N ARG A 226 2.90 2.11 15.32
CA ARG A 226 2.63 3.48 15.78
C ARG A 226 1.61 4.17 14.88
N GLY A 227 1.77 4.07 13.57
CA GLY A 227 0.82 4.60 12.60
C GLY A 227 -0.57 3.99 12.75
N ILE A 228 -0.67 2.65 12.83
CA ILE A 228 -1.94 1.93 13.04
C ILE A 228 -2.61 2.37 14.35
N SER A 229 -1.86 2.45 15.46
CA SER A 229 -2.41 2.87 16.75
C SER A 229 -2.99 4.28 16.71
N ARG A 230 -2.32 5.22 16.02
CA ARG A 230 -2.81 6.59 15.85
C ARG A 230 -4.06 6.64 14.97
N MET A 231 -4.10 5.88 13.88
CA MET A 231 -5.27 5.77 13.00
C MET A 231 -6.46 5.15 13.73
N GLN A 232 -6.24 4.05 14.46
CA GLN A 232 -7.28 3.40 15.27
C GLN A 232 -7.88 4.38 16.28
N LYS A 233 -7.04 5.06 17.06
CA LYS A 233 -7.48 6.07 18.03
C LYS A 233 -8.31 7.17 17.38
N LYS A 234 -7.88 7.68 16.20
CA LYS A 234 -8.61 8.73 15.48
C LYS A 234 -10.00 8.26 15.03
N ILE A 235 -10.13 7.01 14.59
CA ILE A 235 -11.41 6.41 14.20
C ILE A 235 -12.32 6.23 15.43
N GLU A 236 -11.78 5.72 16.55
CA GLU A 236 -12.54 5.51 17.79
C GLU A 236 -13.03 6.82 18.43
N GLU A 237 -12.29 7.92 18.23
CA GLU A 237 -12.66 9.26 18.74
C GLU A 237 -13.60 10.02 17.79
N SER A 238 -13.96 9.46 16.64
CA SER A 238 -14.78 10.09 15.61
C SER A 238 -16.10 9.34 15.38
N GLU A 239 -17.04 9.99 14.66
CA GLU A 239 -18.26 9.34 14.17
C GLU A 239 -17.99 8.62 12.83
N CYS A 240 -16.92 7.80 12.75
CA CYS A 240 -16.55 7.10 11.54
C CYS A 240 -17.59 6.03 11.19
N ASN A 241 -17.99 5.97 9.93
CA ASN A 241 -18.89 4.94 9.40
C ASN A 241 -18.10 3.79 8.77
N CYS A 242 -17.04 3.33 9.44
CA CYS A 242 -16.23 2.23 8.94
C CYS A 242 -16.23 1.02 9.89
N ASN A 243 -16.24 -0.17 9.29
CA ASN A 243 -15.99 -1.43 10.01
C ASN A 243 -14.48 -1.67 10.05
N LEU A 244 -13.85 -1.23 11.15
CA LEU A 244 -12.40 -1.30 11.34
C LEU A 244 -11.97 -2.69 11.82
N LYS A 245 -10.95 -3.26 11.15
CA LYS A 245 -10.23 -4.44 11.60
C LYS A 245 -8.74 -4.11 11.68
N VAL A 246 -8.15 -4.23 12.87
CA VAL A 246 -6.71 -4.01 13.12
C VAL A 246 -6.04 -5.35 13.36
N LEU A 247 -4.97 -5.63 12.59
CA LEU A 247 -4.19 -6.85 12.64
C LEU A 247 -2.72 -6.50 12.86
N VAL A 248 -2.23 -6.68 14.08
CA VAL A 248 -0.84 -6.40 14.45
C VAL A 248 -0.16 -7.70 14.88
N TYR A 249 0.92 -8.05 14.19
CA TYR A 249 1.66 -9.29 14.40
C TYR A 249 3.00 -9.02 15.10
N GLU A 250 3.46 -9.97 15.91
CA GLU A 250 4.80 -9.90 16.51
C GLU A 250 5.89 -10.00 15.45
N HIS A 251 5.73 -10.95 14.51
CA HIS A 251 6.70 -11.24 13.45
C HIS A 251 6.00 -11.36 12.11
N CYS A 252 6.35 -10.53 11.17
CA CYS A 252 6.04 -10.64 9.74
C CYS A 252 6.82 -9.64 8.88
N THR A 253 7.58 -8.74 9.49
CA THR A 253 8.33 -7.67 8.85
C THR A 253 7.49 -6.68 8.06
N HIS A 254 8.15 -5.90 7.20
CA HIS A 254 7.49 -4.96 6.30
C HIS A 254 6.74 -5.65 5.15
N LEU A 255 7.20 -6.82 4.69
CA LEU A 255 6.58 -7.53 3.56
C LEU A 255 5.48 -8.49 4.03
N ILE A 256 4.42 -7.92 4.60
CA ILE A 256 3.26 -8.67 5.06
C ILE A 256 2.26 -8.89 3.92
N PHE A 257 2.34 -10.03 3.23
CA PHE A 257 1.39 -10.40 2.19
C PHE A 257 0.58 -11.63 2.58
N PRO A 258 -0.69 -11.76 2.13
CA PRO A 258 -1.48 -12.97 2.35
C PRO A 258 -0.75 -14.24 1.88
N GLU A 259 -0.77 -15.30 2.67
CA GLU A 259 -0.02 -16.54 2.38
C GLU A 259 -0.40 -17.16 1.03
N SER A 260 -1.68 -17.10 0.65
CA SER A 260 -2.12 -17.61 -0.66
C SER A 260 -1.65 -16.73 -1.83
N MET A 261 -1.44 -15.43 -1.63
CA MET A 261 -0.79 -14.56 -2.61
C MET A 261 0.70 -14.89 -2.73
N VAL A 262 1.36 -15.06 -1.59
CA VAL A 262 2.78 -15.41 -1.51
C VAL A 262 3.08 -16.71 -2.26
N LYS A 263 2.23 -17.74 -2.14
CA LYS A 263 2.32 -18.99 -2.90
C LYS A 263 2.18 -18.84 -4.42
N LEU A 264 1.67 -17.71 -4.89
CA LEU A 264 1.63 -17.38 -6.32
C LEU A 264 2.90 -16.65 -6.79
N LEU A 265 3.59 -15.97 -5.89
CA LEU A 265 4.86 -15.32 -6.17
C LEU A 265 5.99 -16.33 -6.31
N LEU A 266 6.11 -17.22 -5.32
CA LEU A 266 7.18 -18.21 -5.22
C LEU A 266 6.67 -19.47 -4.51
N PRO A 267 7.27 -20.64 -4.75
CA PRO A 267 7.04 -21.83 -3.90
C PRO A 267 7.29 -21.51 -2.43
N GLY A 268 6.38 -21.90 -1.53
CA GLY A 268 6.39 -21.49 -0.12
C GLY A 268 7.70 -21.74 0.63
N PHE A 269 8.41 -22.84 0.30
CA PHE A 269 9.72 -23.15 0.89
C PHE A 269 10.81 -22.13 0.48
N LEU A 270 10.72 -21.53 -0.71
CA LEU A 270 11.67 -20.50 -1.15
C LEU A 270 11.48 -19.19 -0.41
N ILE A 271 10.26 -18.88 0.01
CA ILE A 271 9.98 -17.67 0.78
C ILE A 271 10.57 -17.77 2.19
N ASP A 272 10.40 -18.90 2.84
CA ASP A 272 10.98 -19.16 4.16
C ASP A 272 12.52 -19.18 4.11
N LEU A 273 13.10 -19.41 2.91
CA LEU A 273 14.54 -19.30 2.68
C LEU A 273 14.99 -17.86 2.38
N ILE A 274 14.19 -17.08 1.62
CA ILE A 274 14.57 -15.75 1.14
C ILE A 274 14.35 -14.67 2.20
N LEU A 275 13.21 -14.68 2.91
CA LEU A 275 12.87 -13.63 3.89
C LEU A 275 13.96 -13.43 4.97
N PRO A 276 14.58 -14.47 5.56
CA PRO A 276 15.67 -14.28 6.53
C PRO A 276 16.93 -13.60 5.96
N HIS A 277 17.05 -13.54 4.62
CA HIS A 277 18.14 -12.81 3.97
C HIS A 277 17.77 -11.36 3.63
N LEU A 278 16.45 -11.03 3.59
CA LEU A 278 15.99 -9.66 3.38
C LEU A 278 15.93 -8.87 4.69
N TYR A 279 15.50 -9.53 5.77
CA TYR A 279 15.28 -8.91 7.07
C TYR A 279 15.86 -9.77 8.19
N SER A 280 16.80 -9.23 8.95
CA SER A 280 17.46 -9.93 10.06
C SER A 280 16.48 -10.32 11.17
N GLU A 281 15.45 -9.53 11.40
CA GLU A 281 14.39 -9.76 12.40
C GLU A 281 13.57 -11.02 12.13
N THR A 282 13.47 -11.48 10.88
CA THR A 282 12.81 -12.75 10.55
C THR A 282 13.68 -13.96 10.80
N LYS A 283 14.97 -13.75 11.05
CA LYS A 283 15.93 -14.83 11.28
C LYS A 283 15.58 -15.56 12.57
N GLY A 284 15.14 -16.81 12.45
CA GLY A 284 14.63 -17.60 13.56
C GLY A 284 13.11 -17.59 13.74
N PHE A 285 12.36 -16.71 13.07
CA PHE A 285 10.90 -16.56 13.18
C PHE A 285 10.12 -16.88 11.90
N ALA A 286 10.72 -17.64 10.97
CA ALA A 286 10.08 -17.97 9.68
C ALA A 286 8.71 -18.65 9.85
N LYS A 287 8.55 -19.51 10.87
CA LYS A 287 7.26 -20.17 11.17
C LYS A 287 6.22 -19.20 11.70
N GLU A 288 6.62 -18.27 12.55
CA GLU A 288 5.78 -17.22 13.14
C GLU A 288 5.32 -16.25 12.04
N CYS A 289 6.23 -15.79 11.19
CA CYS A 289 5.91 -14.98 10.02
C CYS A 289 4.91 -15.68 9.09
N ARG A 290 5.07 -16.98 8.85
CA ARG A 290 4.12 -17.74 8.06
C ARG A 290 2.75 -17.86 8.72
N LYS A 291 2.68 -18.06 10.04
CA LYS A 291 1.41 -18.06 10.78
C LYS A 291 0.72 -16.71 10.65
N SER A 292 1.46 -15.60 10.79
CA SER A 292 0.94 -14.25 10.62
C SER A 292 0.36 -14.04 9.20
N ARG A 293 1.06 -14.51 8.16
CA ARG A 293 0.56 -14.42 6.77
C ARG A 293 -0.70 -15.27 6.52
N ILE A 294 -0.81 -16.44 7.17
CA ILE A 294 -2.01 -17.31 7.08
C ILE A 294 -3.20 -16.61 7.75
N ASP A 295 -3.02 -16.12 8.97
CA ASP A 295 -4.05 -15.40 9.72
C ASP A 295 -4.51 -14.13 8.98
N LEU A 296 -3.57 -13.34 8.45
CA LEU A 296 -3.88 -12.21 7.59
C LEU A 296 -4.74 -12.60 6.39
N ASP A 297 -4.36 -13.68 5.70
CA ASP A 297 -5.07 -14.18 4.52
C ASP A 297 -6.51 -14.57 4.86
N GLU A 298 -6.72 -15.31 5.95
CA GLU A 298 -8.04 -15.71 6.43
C GLU A 298 -8.91 -14.49 6.76
N HIS A 299 -8.35 -13.49 7.44
CA HIS A 299 -9.06 -12.25 7.75
C HIS A 299 -9.43 -11.43 6.50
N ILE A 300 -8.52 -11.29 5.55
CA ILE A 300 -8.80 -10.58 4.30
C ILE A 300 -9.86 -11.32 3.49
N GLN A 301 -9.75 -12.65 3.33
CA GLN A 301 -10.73 -13.45 2.59
C GLN A 301 -12.12 -13.38 3.23
N SER A 302 -12.21 -13.46 4.56
CA SER A 302 -13.48 -13.30 5.29
C SER A 302 -14.09 -11.92 5.05
N THR A 303 -13.27 -10.85 5.18
CA THR A 303 -13.74 -9.48 4.96
C THR A 303 -14.19 -9.24 3.53
N ILE A 304 -13.47 -9.74 2.52
CA ILE A 304 -13.91 -9.67 1.11
C ILE A 304 -15.26 -10.38 0.93
N ASN A 305 -15.42 -11.57 1.51
CA ASN A 305 -16.66 -12.33 1.41
C ASN A 305 -17.85 -11.64 2.10
N GLU A 306 -17.63 -11.00 3.24
CA GLU A 306 -18.64 -10.20 3.95
C GLU A 306 -19.02 -8.97 3.13
N TRP A 307 -18.01 -8.22 2.67
CA TRP A 307 -18.18 -7.01 1.87
C TRP A 307 -18.93 -7.29 0.54
N VAL A 308 -18.64 -8.38 -0.14
CA VAL A 308 -19.36 -8.76 -1.37
C VAL A 308 -20.84 -9.03 -1.12
N LYS A 309 -21.20 -9.54 0.07
CA LYS A 309 -22.59 -9.90 0.44
C LYS A 309 -23.38 -8.73 1.04
N SER A 310 -22.70 -7.73 1.66
CA SER A 310 -23.36 -6.55 2.23
C SER A 310 -24.00 -5.67 1.14
#